data_a37fba14d8e921ff9572a33c74768d6c
#
_entry.id   a37fba14d8e921ff9572a33c74768d6c
#
_cell.length_a   1.000
_cell.length_b   1.000
_cell.length_c   1.000
_cell.angle_alpha   90.00
_cell.angle_beta   90.00
_cell.angle_gamma   90.00
#
_symmetry.space_group_name_H-M   'P 1'
#
loop_
_entity.id
_entity.type
_entity.pdbx_description
1 polymer ?
#
loop_
_entity_poly.entity_id
_entity_poly.type
_entity_poly.pdbx_seq_one_letter_code
_entity_poly.pdbx_strand_id
1 'polypeptide(L)'
;MEQTIFCENLKKFRLTKNYTQEQVANNLNVNVQTVSRWECGTTLPDVLTLPVLARLYGVTVDDFYKKSAVAYNNYAQRLAAVYEKTRKPEDFIQCLSEYKKLMHGGVLSLEDKWNYAIIHQWMFEYCKNTAMEWYDSILKEGSDFDENLFYRACA
;
A
#
# COMPACT_ATOMS: atom_id res chain seq x y z
N MET A 1 25.45 11.21 -0.80
CA MET A 1 24.19 11.94 -1.05
C MET A 1 22.93 11.08 -0.82
N GLU A 2 22.85 9.87 -1.36
CA GLU A 2 21.69 8.95 -1.15
C GLU A 2 21.59 8.44 0.30
N GLN A 3 22.71 8.07 0.92
CA GLN A 3 22.74 7.63 2.31
C GLN A 3 22.25 8.70 3.29
N THR A 4 22.53 9.98 3.02
CA THR A 4 22.06 11.12 3.84
C THR A 4 20.55 11.23 3.78
N ILE A 5 19.94 11.14 2.57
CA ILE A 5 18.49 11.17 2.36
C ILE A 5 17.82 10.00 3.10
N PHE A 6 18.40 8.81 3.02
CA PHE A 6 17.89 7.61 3.70
C PHE A 6 17.82 7.82 5.22
N CYS A 7 18.91 8.28 5.85
CA CYS A 7 18.98 8.49 7.30
C CYS A 7 18.03 9.60 7.76
N GLU A 8 17.95 10.70 7.00
CA GLU A 8 17.00 11.79 7.25
C GLU A 8 15.55 11.30 7.18
N ASN A 9 15.21 10.48 6.19
CA ASN A 9 13.87 9.91 6.04
C ASN A 9 13.54 8.91 7.15
N LEU A 10 14.48 8.06 7.58
CA LEU A 10 14.28 7.19 8.73
C LEU A 10 13.85 7.98 9.97
N LYS A 11 14.60 9.02 10.30
CA LYS A 11 14.31 9.91 11.43
C LYS A 11 12.98 10.66 11.23
N LYS A 12 12.76 11.23 10.03
CA LYS A 12 11.53 11.94 9.66
C LYS A 12 10.29 11.07 9.85
N PHE A 13 10.29 9.84 9.31
CA PHE A 13 9.14 8.94 9.38
C PHE A 13 8.87 8.50 10.82
N ARG A 14 9.91 8.21 11.60
CA ARG A 14 9.76 7.94 13.03
C ARG A 14 9.06 9.11 13.75
N LEU A 15 9.53 10.34 13.54
CA LEU A 15 8.95 11.53 14.17
C LEU A 15 7.52 11.79 13.71
N THR A 16 7.21 11.58 12.43
CA THR A 16 5.84 11.70 11.90
C THR A 16 4.88 10.71 12.57
N LYS A 17 5.39 9.54 12.98
CA LYS A 17 4.62 8.54 13.74
C LYS A 17 4.61 8.78 15.25
N ASN A 18 5.27 9.83 15.73
CA ASN A 18 5.47 10.13 17.15
C ASN A 18 6.16 8.98 17.91
N TYR A 19 6.98 8.15 17.22
CA TYR A 19 7.74 7.10 17.87
C TYR A 19 9.04 7.64 18.46
N THR A 20 9.39 7.17 19.67
CA THR A 20 10.75 7.29 20.20
C THR A 20 11.68 6.27 19.53
N GLN A 21 13.00 6.49 19.58
CA GLN A 21 13.97 5.48 19.13
C GLN A 21 13.83 4.16 19.90
N GLU A 22 13.50 4.24 21.17
CA GLU A 22 13.25 3.08 22.02
C GLU A 22 12.03 2.27 21.58
N GLN A 23 10.92 2.94 21.24
CA GLN A 23 9.73 2.27 20.71
C GLN A 23 10.01 1.56 19.38
N VAL A 24 10.78 2.17 18.50
CA VAL A 24 11.21 1.53 17.24
C VAL A 24 12.12 0.34 17.54
N ALA A 25 13.08 0.50 18.44
CA ALA A 25 13.98 -0.57 18.84
C ALA A 25 13.22 -1.79 19.41
N ASN A 26 12.24 -1.55 20.28
CA ASN A 26 11.38 -2.59 20.85
C ASN A 26 10.55 -3.30 19.77
N ASN A 27 9.96 -2.57 18.83
CA ASN A 27 9.18 -3.16 17.72
C ASN A 27 10.03 -4.05 16.80
N LEU A 28 11.32 -3.73 16.65
CA LEU A 28 12.26 -4.44 15.79
C LEU A 28 13.11 -5.47 16.56
N ASN A 29 12.96 -5.54 17.88
CA ASN A 29 13.77 -6.37 18.76
C ASN A 29 15.29 -6.11 18.57
N VAL A 30 15.69 -4.84 18.52
CA VAL A 30 17.07 -4.38 18.43
C VAL A 30 17.42 -3.43 19.59
N ASN A 31 18.69 -3.11 19.75
CA ASN A 31 19.10 -2.11 20.74
C ASN A 31 18.76 -0.68 20.26
N VAL A 32 18.37 0.21 21.18
CA VAL A 32 18.07 1.62 20.88
C VAL A 32 19.26 2.33 20.21
N GLN A 33 20.49 1.99 20.59
CA GLN A 33 21.70 2.54 19.97
C GLN A 33 21.82 2.14 18.49
N THR A 34 21.28 0.99 18.10
CA THR A 34 21.24 0.55 16.69
C THR A 34 20.36 1.49 15.87
N VAL A 35 19.16 1.81 16.36
CA VAL A 35 18.27 2.78 15.71
C VAL A 35 18.93 4.15 15.60
N SER A 36 19.57 4.61 16.69
CA SER A 36 20.32 5.87 16.69
C SER A 36 21.42 5.90 15.64
N ARG A 37 22.19 4.82 15.50
CA ARG A 37 23.26 4.69 14.49
C ARG A 37 22.72 4.73 13.06
N TRP A 38 21.55 4.11 12.81
CA TRP A 38 20.90 4.17 11.51
C TRP A 38 20.47 5.61 11.14
N GLU A 39 19.89 6.34 12.09
CA GLU A 39 19.46 7.72 11.88
C GLU A 39 20.65 8.71 11.74
N CYS A 40 21.78 8.40 12.38
CA CYS A 40 23.02 9.18 12.24
C CYS A 40 23.86 8.75 11.02
N GLY A 41 23.50 7.67 10.32
CA GLY A 41 24.25 7.17 9.17
C GLY A 41 25.56 6.45 9.51
N THR A 42 25.81 6.12 10.79
CA THR A 42 27.00 5.36 11.22
C THR A 42 26.95 3.91 10.73
N THR A 43 25.74 3.33 10.74
CA THR A 43 25.43 2.02 10.17
C THR A 43 24.09 2.12 9.43
N LEU A 44 23.80 1.13 8.58
CA LEU A 44 22.49 1.01 7.89
C LEU A 44 21.74 -0.21 8.42
N PRO A 45 20.39 -0.21 8.37
CA PRO A 45 19.62 -1.42 8.59
C PRO A 45 19.99 -2.49 7.55
N ASP A 46 19.93 -3.76 7.96
CA ASP A 46 20.06 -4.84 6.99
C ASP A 46 18.82 -4.91 6.06
N VAL A 47 19.00 -5.62 4.95
CA VAL A 47 17.99 -5.71 3.89
C VAL A 47 16.67 -6.34 4.37
N LEU A 48 16.70 -7.21 5.37
CA LEU A 48 15.51 -7.85 5.92
C LEU A 48 14.78 -6.95 6.91
N THR A 49 15.48 -6.02 7.54
CA THR A 49 14.90 -5.02 8.46
C THR A 49 14.16 -3.90 7.70
N LEU A 50 14.58 -3.57 6.47
CA LEU A 50 13.97 -2.49 5.68
C LEU A 50 12.46 -2.65 5.45
N PRO A 51 11.93 -3.82 5.04
CA PRO A 51 10.49 -4.01 4.87
C PRO A 51 9.70 -3.87 6.19
N VAL A 52 10.29 -4.26 7.31
CA VAL A 52 9.67 -4.14 8.64
C VAL A 52 9.57 -2.68 9.06
N LEU A 53 10.65 -1.91 8.86
CA LEU A 53 10.66 -0.45 9.07
C LEU A 53 9.65 0.27 8.17
N ALA A 54 9.58 -0.11 6.89
CA ALA A 54 8.64 0.47 5.95
C ALA A 54 7.18 0.23 6.40
N ARG A 55 6.85 -0.98 6.83
CA ARG A 55 5.53 -1.31 7.39
C ARG A 55 5.25 -0.54 8.67
N LEU A 56 6.20 -0.45 9.60
CA LEU A 56 6.07 0.27 10.86
C LEU A 56 5.78 1.76 10.62
N TYR A 57 6.42 2.36 9.63
CA TYR A 57 6.28 3.78 9.31
C TYR A 57 5.14 4.07 8.31
N GLY A 58 4.51 3.05 7.70
CA GLY A 58 3.47 3.24 6.68
C GLY A 58 3.99 3.82 5.37
N VAL A 59 5.17 3.34 4.94
CA VAL A 59 5.87 3.75 3.72
C VAL A 59 6.30 2.52 2.92
N THR A 60 6.85 2.71 1.72
CA THR A 60 7.59 1.66 1.00
C THR A 60 9.09 1.77 1.28
N VAL A 61 9.85 0.71 0.98
CA VAL A 61 11.32 0.75 1.08
C VAL A 61 11.89 1.85 0.18
N ASP A 62 11.34 2.04 -1.01
CA ASP A 62 11.76 3.10 -1.93
C ASP A 62 11.55 4.51 -1.38
N ASP A 63 10.55 4.70 -0.52
CA ASP A 63 10.28 6.01 0.07
C ASP A 63 11.40 6.48 1.01
N PHE A 64 12.22 5.57 1.56
CA PHE A 64 13.41 5.96 2.33
C PHE A 64 14.44 6.71 1.48
N TYR A 65 14.44 6.51 0.17
CA TYR A 65 15.41 7.11 -0.76
C TYR A 65 14.88 8.34 -1.52
N LYS A 66 13.59 8.69 -1.35
CA LYS A 66 12.95 9.81 -2.05
C LYS A 66 12.97 11.09 -1.22
N LYS A 67 13.33 12.22 -1.83
CA LYS A 67 13.34 13.54 -1.16
C LYS A 67 11.96 14.02 -0.70
N SER A 68 10.88 13.62 -1.37
CA SER A 68 9.51 14.07 -1.13
C SER A 68 8.58 12.96 -0.61
N ALA A 69 9.13 11.97 0.09
CA ALA A 69 8.31 10.86 0.61
C ALA A 69 7.38 11.31 1.74
N VAL A 70 6.16 10.77 1.75
CA VAL A 70 5.11 11.00 2.75
C VAL A 70 4.79 9.68 3.47
N ALA A 71 4.69 9.74 4.80
CA ALA A 71 4.23 8.60 5.59
C ALA A 71 2.70 8.62 5.69
N TYR A 72 2.09 7.45 5.55
CA TYR A 72 0.67 7.22 5.78
C TYR A 72 0.41 6.73 7.20
N ASN A 73 -0.83 6.79 7.69
CA ASN A 73 -1.15 6.34 9.05
C ASN A 73 -0.85 4.85 9.26
N ASN A 74 -1.04 4.03 8.22
CA ASN A 74 -0.66 2.64 8.21
C ASN A 74 -0.26 2.17 6.79
N TYR A 75 0.24 0.93 6.72
CA TYR A 75 0.72 0.38 5.46
C TYR A 75 -0.40 0.09 4.45
N ALA A 76 -1.61 -0.23 4.91
CA ALA A 76 -2.76 -0.43 4.02
C ALA A 76 -3.15 0.86 3.29
N GLN A 77 -3.14 2.02 3.98
CA GLN A 77 -3.35 3.33 3.35
C GLN A 77 -2.26 3.64 2.30
N ARG A 78 -1.01 3.25 2.57
CA ARG A 78 0.06 3.40 1.59
C ARG A 78 -0.20 2.58 0.34
N LEU A 79 -0.66 1.33 0.48
CA LEU A 79 -1.02 0.49 -0.66
C LEU A 79 -2.27 0.99 -1.39
N ALA A 80 -3.25 1.54 -0.67
CA ALA A 80 -4.41 2.19 -1.30
C ALA A 80 -3.96 3.36 -2.21
N ALA A 81 -3.01 4.18 -1.76
CA ALA A 81 -2.44 5.25 -2.57
C ALA A 81 -1.61 4.75 -3.77
N VAL A 82 -1.01 3.55 -3.69
CA VAL A 82 -0.38 2.90 -4.85
C VAL A 82 -1.46 2.48 -5.84
N TYR A 83 -2.49 1.75 -5.37
CA TYR A 83 -3.59 1.29 -6.21
C TYR A 83 -4.37 2.44 -6.86
N GLU A 84 -4.55 3.56 -6.14
CA GLU A 84 -5.14 4.79 -6.70
C GLU A 84 -4.45 5.24 -7.99
N LYS A 85 -3.13 5.13 -8.05
CA LYS A 85 -2.30 5.56 -9.19
C LYS A 85 -2.19 4.52 -10.30
N THR A 86 -2.06 3.27 -9.91
CA THR A 86 -1.75 2.18 -10.85
C THR A 86 -3.00 1.55 -11.44
N ARG A 87 -4.08 1.46 -10.67
CA ARG A 87 -5.32 0.76 -10.97
C ARG A 87 -5.13 -0.70 -11.38
N LYS A 88 -4.00 -1.30 -11.04
CA LYS A 88 -3.68 -2.69 -11.36
C LYS A 88 -4.36 -3.64 -10.39
N PRO A 89 -4.99 -4.74 -10.88
CA PRO A 89 -5.62 -5.75 -10.01
C PRO A 89 -4.69 -6.34 -8.96
N GLU A 90 -3.40 -6.49 -9.28
CA GLU A 90 -2.39 -7.02 -8.34
C GLU A 90 -2.21 -6.11 -7.12
N ASP A 91 -2.18 -4.78 -7.34
CA ASP A 91 -2.05 -3.80 -6.28
C ASP A 91 -3.32 -3.76 -5.41
N PHE A 92 -4.51 -3.97 -6.01
CA PHE A 92 -5.76 -4.14 -5.26
C PHE A 92 -5.69 -5.35 -4.31
N ILE A 93 -5.23 -6.50 -4.80
CA ILE A 93 -5.12 -7.73 -4.01
C ILE A 93 -4.18 -7.52 -2.82
N GLN A 94 -3.04 -6.87 -3.03
CA GLN A 94 -2.09 -6.55 -1.96
C GLN A 94 -2.72 -5.62 -0.92
N CYS A 95 -3.37 -4.55 -1.38
CA CYS A 95 -4.06 -3.60 -0.53
C CYS A 95 -5.16 -4.28 0.31
N LEU A 96 -5.99 -5.10 -0.33
CA LEU A 96 -7.05 -5.86 0.33
C LEU A 96 -6.50 -6.79 1.42
N SER A 97 -5.38 -7.47 1.16
CA SER A 97 -4.71 -8.34 2.13
C SER A 97 -4.31 -7.59 3.39
N GLU A 98 -3.76 -6.38 3.26
CA GLU A 98 -3.35 -5.56 4.41
C GLU A 98 -4.56 -5.01 5.18
N TYR A 99 -5.62 -4.57 4.50
CA TYR A 99 -6.86 -4.17 5.17
C TYR A 99 -7.51 -5.33 5.96
N LYS A 100 -7.49 -6.55 5.42
CA LYS A 100 -7.97 -7.73 6.15
C LYS A 100 -7.18 -7.98 7.44
N LYS A 101 -5.86 -7.78 7.43
CA LYS A 101 -5.02 -7.89 8.64
C LYS A 101 -5.39 -6.82 9.67
N LEU A 102 -5.62 -5.57 9.24
CA LEU A 102 -6.07 -4.50 10.13
C LEU A 102 -7.44 -4.81 10.75
N MET A 103 -8.38 -5.36 9.97
CA MET A 103 -9.71 -5.78 10.47
C MET A 103 -9.61 -6.85 11.55
N HIS A 104 -8.73 -7.84 11.38
CA HIS A 104 -8.50 -8.88 12.40
C HIS A 104 -7.86 -8.31 13.68
N GLY A 105 -7.07 -7.23 13.56
CA GLY A 105 -6.51 -6.50 14.70
C GLY A 105 -7.50 -5.60 15.44
N GLY A 106 -8.72 -5.44 14.93
CA GLY A 106 -9.84 -4.76 15.62
C GLY A 106 -9.83 -3.24 15.59
N VAL A 107 -8.92 -2.59 14.86
CA VAL A 107 -8.80 -1.12 14.84
C VAL A 107 -8.76 -0.57 13.41
N LEU A 108 -9.93 -0.21 12.87
CA LEU A 108 -10.06 0.58 11.65
C LEU A 108 -10.46 2.01 12.00
N SER A 109 -9.65 2.98 11.59
CA SER A 109 -10.03 4.38 11.61
C SER A 109 -11.15 4.67 10.60
N LEU A 110 -11.77 5.84 10.70
CA LEU A 110 -12.78 6.27 9.73
C LEU A 110 -12.18 6.40 8.32
N GLU A 111 -10.94 6.88 8.25
CA GLU A 111 -10.16 6.99 7.02
C GLU A 111 -9.85 5.62 6.41
N ASP A 112 -9.54 4.62 7.23
CA ASP A 112 -9.32 3.25 6.76
C ASP A 112 -10.59 2.66 6.13
N LYS A 113 -11.75 2.89 6.77
CA LYS A 113 -13.05 2.45 6.23
C LYS A 113 -13.37 3.11 4.91
N TRP A 114 -13.10 4.42 4.79
CA TRP A 114 -13.26 5.16 3.55
C TRP A 114 -12.35 4.61 2.44
N ASN A 115 -11.05 4.48 2.71
CA ASN A 115 -10.10 3.94 1.76
C ASN A 115 -10.45 2.50 1.34
N TYR A 116 -10.90 1.67 2.28
CA TYR A 116 -11.37 0.33 1.98
C TYR A 116 -12.57 0.32 1.02
N ALA A 117 -13.56 1.19 1.25
CA ALA A 117 -14.72 1.30 0.36
C ALA A 117 -14.32 1.78 -1.03
N ILE A 118 -13.47 2.81 -1.13
CA ILE A 118 -13.10 3.41 -2.42
C ILE A 118 -12.25 2.47 -3.28
N ILE A 119 -11.36 1.65 -2.70
CA ILE A 119 -10.60 0.67 -3.48
C ILE A 119 -11.50 -0.39 -4.10
N HIS A 120 -12.59 -0.79 -3.42
CA HIS A 120 -13.58 -1.71 -3.98
C HIS A 120 -14.40 -1.06 -5.10
N GLN A 121 -14.77 0.21 -4.95
CA GLN A 121 -15.44 0.96 -6.02
C GLN A 121 -14.58 1.02 -7.28
N TRP A 122 -13.28 1.31 -7.14
CA TRP A 122 -12.36 1.35 -8.27
C TRP A 122 -12.16 -0.01 -8.93
N MET A 123 -12.12 -1.09 -8.15
CA MET A 123 -12.05 -2.44 -8.71
C MET A 123 -13.35 -2.82 -9.42
N PHE A 124 -14.51 -2.44 -8.90
CA PHE A 124 -15.79 -2.64 -9.57
C PHE A 124 -15.83 -1.97 -10.95
N GLU A 125 -15.40 -0.72 -11.04
CA GLU A 125 -15.30 0.00 -12.32
C GLU A 125 -14.35 -0.67 -13.30
N TYR A 126 -13.21 -1.17 -12.82
CA TYR A 126 -12.26 -1.94 -13.62
C TYR A 126 -12.92 -3.22 -14.18
N CYS A 127 -13.57 -4.00 -13.32
CA CYS A 127 -14.22 -5.25 -13.72
C CYS A 127 -15.35 -4.99 -14.72
N LYS A 128 -16.15 -3.93 -14.49
CA LYS A 128 -17.22 -3.52 -15.40
C LYS A 128 -16.68 -3.16 -16.79
N ASN A 129 -15.65 -2.32 -16.85
CA ASN A 129 -15.06 -1.91 -18.13
C ASN A 129 -14.45 -3.11 -18.86
N THR A 130 -13.74 -4.00 -18.16
CA THR A 130 -13.19 -5.22 -18.74
C THR A 130 -14.30 -6.12 -19.32
N ALA A 131 -15.41 -6.28 -18.59
CA ALA A 131 -16.55 -7.06 -19.09
C ALA A 131 -17.14 -6.44 -20.37
N MET A 132 -17.29 -5.10 -20.40
CA MET A 132 -17.79 -4.40 -21.59
C MET A 132 -16.87 -4.58 -22.80
N GLU A 133 -15.56 -4.49 -22.61
CA GLU A 133 -14.58 -4.73 -23.68
C GLU A 133 -14.71 -6.14 -24.29
N TRP A 134 -14.89 -7.15 -23.43
CA TRP A 134 -15.12 -8.52 -23.91
C TRP A 134 -16.45 -8.70 -24.62
N TYR A 135 -17.53 -8.08 -24.13
CA TYR A 135 -18.82 -8.10 -24.83
C TYR A 135 -18.72 -7.43 -26.20
N ASP A 136 -18.05 -6.28 -26.30
CA ASP A 136 -17.81 -5.59 -27.57
C ASP A 136 -16.99 -6.44 -28.54
N SER A 137 -16.01 -7.20 -28.05
CA SER A 137 -15.23 -8.13 -28.87
C SER A 137 -16.09 -9.25 -29.43
N ILE A 138 -16.93 -9.88 -28.60
CA ILE A 138 -17.86 -10.93 -29.00
C ILE A 138 -18.83 -10.42 -30.09
N LEU A 139 -19.39 -9.23 -29.91
CA LEU A 139 -20.30 -8.65 -30.89
C LEU A 139 -19.63 -8.36 -32.24
N LYS A 140 -18.35 -7.95 -32.22
CA LYS A 140 -17.58 -7.71 -33.46
C LYS A 140 -17.20 -8.97 -34.19
N GLU A 141 -17.00 -10.08 -33.50
CA GLU A 141 -16.66 -11.38 -34.09
C GLU A 141 -17.85 -12.04 -34.78
N GLY A 142 -19.08 -11.50 -34.62
CA GLY A 142 -20.28 -11.95 -35.34
C GLY A 142 -20.67 -13.39 -35.01
N SER A 143 -20.42 -13.86 -33.79
CA SER A 143 -20.84 -15.19 -33.36
C SER A 143 -22.38 -15.28 -33.25
N ASP A 144 -22.95 -16.46 -33.49
CA ASP A 144 -24.35 -16.84 -33.20
C ASP A 144 -24.63 -16.84 -31.67
N PHE A 145 -24.07 -15.87 -30.97
CA PHE A 145 -24.23 -15.74 -29.53
C PHE A 145 -25.65 -15.27 -29.22
N ASP A 146 -26.37 -16.04 -28.41
CA ASP A 146 -27.74 -15.72 -28.01
C ASP A 146 -27.79 -14.33 -27.34
N GLU A 147 -28.38 -13.33 -28.03
CA GLU A 147 -28.55 -11.97 -27.53
C GLU A 147 -29.23 -11.93 -26.13
N ASN A 148 -30.05 -12.94 -25.80
CA ASN A 148 -30.67 -13.06 -24.49
C ASN A 148 -29.67 -13.28 -23.35
N LEU A 149 -28.52 -13.93 -23.60
CA LEU A 149 -27.44 -14.06 -22.61
C LEU A 149 -26.78 -12.71 -22.31
N PHE A 150 -26.62 -11.88 -23.33
CA PHE A 150 -26.09 -10.52 -23.19
C PHE A 150 -27.00 -9.63 -22.31
N TYR A 151 -28.30 -9.62 -22.58
CA TYR A 151 -29.25 -8.83 -21.78
C TYR A 151 -29.35 -9.30 -20.34
N ARG A 152 -29.22 -10.60 -20.06
CA ARG A 152 -29.24 -11.15 -18.70
C ARG A 152 -27.97 -10.81 -17.92
N ALA A 153 -26.83 -10.56 -18.56
CA ALA A 153 -25.59 -10.16 -17.90
C ALA A 153 -25.54 -8.65 -17.62
N CYS A 154 -26.34 -7.84 -18.35
CA CYS A 154 -26.39 -6.39 -18.17
C CYS A 154 -27.51 -5.92 -17.22
N ALA A 155 -28.43 -6.77 -16.83
CA ALA A 155 -29.53 -6.51 -15.90
C ALA A 155 -29.12 -6.75 -14.44
#